data_c755be85159ca284a14ce78f20e40e8a
#
_entry.id   c755be85159ca284a14ce78f20e40e8a
#
_cell.length_a   1.000
_cell.length_b   1.000
_cell.length_c   1.000
_cell.angle_alpha   90.00
_cell.angle_beta   90.00
_cell.angle_gamma   90.00
#
_symmetry.space_group_name_H-M   'P 1'
#
loop_
_entity.id
_entity.type
_entity.pdbx_description
1 polymer ?
#
loop_
_entity_poly.entity_id
_entity_poly.type
_entity_poly.pdbx_seq_one_letter_code
_entity_poly.pdbx_strand_id
1 'polypeptide(L)'
;AYMNVEKLTKPDVLNPKSYRISREGREFFDIDAISVFRGRQESYWHICFKDGSERDYYEHDLHIAESCLNDKRSADVFQYIKQIAELSNIRNEETGEKLSPKRFDKITYVGNEVALAKYLNPSLLNTGKRGGEYVPIFPFGCNNSQYNAVKNAMENQISVIQGPPGTGKTQTILNIIANILMLDKTVQ
;
A
#
# COMPACT_ATOMS: atom_id res chain seq x y z
N ALA A 1 -2.79 -41.51 -25.35
CA ALA A 1 -2.99 -40.51 -24.34
C ALA A 1 -4.03 -39.52 -24.85
N TYR A 2 -5.20 -39.46 -24.24
CA TYR A 2 -6.21 -38.45 -24.56
C TYR A 2 -5.73 -37.14 -23.96
N MET A 3 -5.37 -36.17 -24.80
CA MET A 3 -5.15 -34.78 -24.34
C MET A 3 -6.52 -34.24 -23.90
N ASN A 4 -6.66 -33.95 -22.64
CA ASN A 4 -7.81 -33.19 -22.15
C ASN A 4 -7.68 -31.76 -22.70
N VAL A 5 -8.47 -31.45 -23.73
CA VAL A 5 -8.56 -30.08 -24.26
C VAL A 5 -9.65 -29.35 -23.49
N GLU A 6 -9.28 -28.38 -22.73
CA GLU A 6 -10.21 -27.49 -22.04
C GLU A 6 -10.53 -26.26 -22.91
N LYS A 7 -11.82 -25.95 -23.07
CA LYS A 7 -12.23 -24.70 -23.72
C LYS A 7 -12.16 -23.57 -22.72
N LEU A 8 -11.19 -22.69 -22.88
CA LEU A 8 -11.06 -21.48 -22.06
C LEU A 8 -12.14 -20.44 -22.41
N THR A 9 -12.50 -19.64 -21.44
CA THR A 9 -13.41 -18.49 -21.63
C THR A 9 -12.70 -17.35 -22.37
N LYS A 10 -13.46 -16.32 -22.77
CA LYS A 10 -12.87 -15.09 -23.25
C LYS A 10 -11.98 -14.50 -22.12
N PRO A 11 -10.75 -14.03 -22.42
CA PRO A 11 -9.86 -13.53 -21.39
C PRO A 11 -10.39 -12.25 -20.72
N ASP A 12 -10.16 -12.16 -19.42
CA ASP A 12 -10.28 -10.92 -18.68
C ASP A 12 -8.99 -10.13 -18.86
N VAL A 13 -9.06 -8.96 -19.48
CA VAL A 13 -7.90 -8.07 -19.68
C VAL A 13 -7.75 -7.20 -18.44
N LEU A 14 -6.60 -7.30 -17.78
CA LEU A 14 -6.30 -6.57 -16.55
C LEU A 14 -5.34 -5.41 -16.81
N ASN A 15 -5.44 -4.35 -16.00
CA ASN A 15 -4.49 -3.24 -16.05
C ASN A 15 -3.17 -3.63 -15.37
N PRO A 16 -2.04 -3.74 -16.08
CA PRO A 16 -0.77 -4.17 -15.49
C PRO A 16 -0.30 -3.30 -14.33
N LYS A 17 -0.64 -2.01 -14.35
CA LYS A 17 -0.25 -1.07 -13.28
C LYS A 17 -0.95 -1.35 -11.95
N SER A 18 -2.03 -2.11 -11.97
CA SER A 18 -2.81 -2.47 -10.78
C SER A 18 -2.32 -3.74 -10.08
N TYR A 19 -1.32 -4.41 -10.63
CA TYR A 19 -0.84 -5.68 -10.12
C TYR A 19 0.68 -5.67 -9.92
N ARG A 20 1.14 -6.38 -8.89
CA ARG A 20 2.52 -6.81 -8.71
C ARG A 20 2.53 -8.32 -8.78
N ILE A 21 3.31 -8.87 -9.68
CA ILE A 21 3.36 -10.30 -9.94
C ILE A 21 4.78 -10.79 -9.71
N SER A 22 4.92 -11.88 -8.97
CA SER A 22 6.20 -12.53 -8.78
C SER A 22 6.07 -14.05 -8.88
N ARG A 23 7.15 -14.71 -9.25
CA ARG A 23 7.28 -16.16 -9.28
C ARG A 23 8.59 -16.55 -8.58
N GLU A 24 8.53 -17.52 -7.67
CA GLU A 24 9.71 -18.00 -6.94
C GLU A 24 10.53 -16.88 -6.29
N GLY A 25 9.84 -15.83 -5.77
CA GLY A 25 10.47 -14.67 -5.14
C GLY A 25 11.06 -13.63 -6.12
N ARG A 26 10.94 -13.82 -7.44
CA ARG A 26 11.37 -12.86 -8.45
C ARG A 26 10.18 -12.07 -8.98
N GLU A 27 10.19 -10.75 -8.78
CA GLU A 27 9.16 -9.85 -9.30
C GLU A 27 9.30 -9.66 -10.81
N PHE A 28 8.17 -9.60 -11.51
CA PHE A 28 8.11 -9.29 -12.93
C PHE A 28 8.04 -7.78 -13.11
N PHE A 29 8.94 -7.26 -13.94
CA PHE A 29 8.99 -5.86 -14.32
C PHE A 29 8.61 -5.69 -15.79
N ASP A 30 8.29 -4.46 -16.16
CA ASP A 30 8.00 -4.08 -17.55
C ASP A 30 6.88 -4.88 -18.21
N ILE A 31 5.83 -5.20 -17.43
CA ILE A 31 4.63 -5.83 -17.94
C ILE A 31 3.87 -4.80 -18.80
N ASP A 32 3.53 -5.20 -20.03
CA ASP A 32 2.76 -4.40 -20.99
C ASP A 32 1.27 -4.76 -20.96
N ALA A 33 0.94 -6.05 -20.97
CA ALA A 33 -0.43 -6.54 -20.92
C ALA A 33 -0.58 -7.79 -20.05
N ILE A 34 -1.75 -7.94 -19.44
CA ILE A 34 -2.15 -9.13 -18.67
C ILE A 34 -3.50 -9.59 -19.17
N SER A 35 -3.61 -10.85 -19.57
CA SER A 35 -4.86 -11.51 -19.95
C SER A 35 -5.04 -12.75 -19.09
N VAL A 36 -6.18 -12.86 -18.41
CA VAL A 36 -6.50 -14.00 -17.55
C VAL A 36 -7.57 -14.84 -18.19
N PHE A 37 -7.24 -16.11 -18.44
CA PHE A 37 -8.16 -17.10 -18.95
C PHE A 37 -8.63 -17.99 -17.81
N ARG A 38 -9.93 -18.04 -17.58
CA ARG A 38 -10.53 -18.86 -16.53
C ARG A 38 -10.91 -20.21 -17.07
N GLY A 39 -10.24 -21.26 -16.63
CA GLY A 39 -10.61 -22.65 -16.86
C GLY A 39 -11.59 -23.17 -15.80
N ARG A 40 -12.02 -24.43 -15.91
CA ARG A 40 -12.90 -25.06 -14.93
C ARG A 40 -12.20 -25.40 -13.60
N GLN A 41 -10.93 -25.73 -13.68
CA GLN A 41 -10.13 -26.12 -12.51
C GLN A 41 -9.12 -25.04 -12.12
N GLU A 42 -8.55 -24.35 -13.09
CA GLU A 42 -7.47 -23.40 -12.89
C GLU A 42 -7.61 -22.19 -13.82
N SER A 43 -6.98 -21.09 -13.42
CA SER A 43 -6.84 -19.88 -14.23
C SER A 43 -5.44 -19.82 -14.83
N TYR A 44 -5.34 -19.26 -16.03
CA TYR A 44 -4.09 -19.09 -16.77
C TYR A 44 -3.84 -17.60 -16.97
N TRP A 45 -2.64 -17.17 -16.65
CA TRP A 45 -2.19 -15.80 -16.78
C TRP A 45 -1.25 -15.67 -17.96
N HIS A 46 -1.71 -15.03 -19.02
CA HIS A 46 -0.90 -14.66 -20.16
C HIS A 46 -0.35 -13.26 -19.95
N ILE A 47 0.99 -13.14 -19.87
CA ILE A 47 1.68 -11.91 -19.54
C ILE A 47 2.57 -11.53 -20.72
N CYS A 48 2.32 -10.35 -21.29
CA CYS A 48 3.15 -9.73 -22.31
C CYS A 48 4.07 -8.70 -21.66
N PHE A 49 5.34 -8.71 -22.03
CA PHE A 49 6.35 -7.78 -21.55
C PHE A 49 6.68 -6.73 -22.61
N LYS A 50 7.21 -5.57 -22.19
CA LYS A 50 7.55 -4.47 -23.10
C LYS A 50 8.67 -4.81 -24.09
N ASP A 51 9.48 -5.83 -23.82
CA ASP A 51 10.49 -6.34 -24.74
C ASP A 51 9.90 -7.21 -25.86
N GLY A 52 8.57 -7.38 -25.89
CA GLY A 52 7.85 -8.20 -26.86
C GLY A 52 7.80 -9.69 -26.49
N SER A 53 8.37 -10.10 -25.36
CA SER A 53 8.23 -11.48 -24.90
C SER A 53 6.87 -11.73 -24.28
N GLU A 54 6.35 -12.93 -24.46
CA GLU A 54 5.06 -13.38 -23.91
C GLU A 54 5.27 -14.68 -23.16
N ARG A 55 4.56 -14.85 -22.04
CA ARG A 55 4.65 -16.07 -21.23
C ARG A 55 3.33 -16.39 -20.59
N ASP A 56 3.05 -17.69 -20.51
CA ASP A 56 1.87 -18.25 -19.86
C ASP A 56 2.25 -18.89 -18.52
N TYR A 57 1.43 -18.63 -17.51
CA TYR A 57 1.61 -19.16 -16.17
C TYR A 57 0.30 -19.69 -15.63
N TYR A 58 0.37 -20.71 -14.80
CA TYR A 58 -0.74 -21.08 -13.93
C TYR A 58 -0.85 -20.08 -12.77
N GLU A 59 -2.07 -19.78 -12.35
CA GLU A 59 -2.29 -18.83 -11.24
C GLU A 59 -1.58 -19.28 -9.95
N HIS A 60 -1.56 -20.58 -9.67
CA HIS A 60 -0.91 -21.15 -8.49
C HIS A 60 0.62 -21.03 -8.50
N ASP A 61 1.26 -20.84 -9.65
CA ASP A 61 2.71 -20.60 -9.77
C ASP A 61 3.09 -19.16 -9.48
N LEU A 62 2.12 -18.26 -9.41
CA LEU A 62 2.31 -16.84 -9.28
C LEU A 62 1.93 -16.35 -7.88
N HIS A 63 2.73 -15.45 -7.36
CA HIS A 63 2.30 -14.60 -6.25
C HIS A 63 1.80 -13.28 -6.82
N ILE A 64 0.52 -13.03 -6.68
CA ILE A 64 -0.18 -11.90 -7.28
C ILE A 64 -0.65 -10.97 -6.16
N ALA A 65 -0.16 -9.74 -6.17
CA ALA A 65 -0.59 -8.69 -5.26
C ALA A 65 -1.36 -7.63 -6.05
N GLU A 66 -2.61 -7.46 -5.68
CA GLU A 66 -3.52 -6.50 -6.28
C GLU A 66 -3.47 -5.15 -5.55
N SER A 67 -3.56 -4.07 -6.30
CA SER A 67 -3.66 -2.72 -5.73
C SER A 67 -5.00 -2.51 -5.04
N CYS A 68 -5.01 -1.89 -3.86
CA CYS A 68 -6.25 -1.48 -3.20
C CYS A 68 -7.09 -0.49 -4.04
N LEU A 69 -6.48 0.16 -5.03
CA LEU A 69 -7.18 1.07 -5.95
C LEU A 69 -8.08 0.36 -6.96
N ASN A 70 -8.03 -0.97 -7.05
CA ASN A 70 -9.00 -1.77 -7.81
C ASN A 70 -10.35 -1.86 -7.10
N ASP A 71 -10.37 -1.69 -5.77
CA ASP A 71 -11.62 -1.52 -5.04
C ASP A 71 -12.22 -0.13 -5.32
N LYS A 72 -13.49 -0.09 -5.75
CA LYS A 72 -14.17 1.15 -6.13
C LYS A 72 -14.16 2.20 -5.02
N ARG A 73 -14.44 1.78 -3.79
CA ARG A 73 -14.48 2.69 -2.64
C ARG A 73 -13.12 3.33 -2.38
N SER A 74 -12.06 2.53 -2.41
CA SER A 74 -10.69 3.01 -2.24
C SER A 74 -10.29 3.96 -3.35
N ALA A 75 -10.65 3.65 -4.59
CA ALA A 75 -10.41 4.52 -5.74
C ALA A 75 -11.16 5.85 -5.62
N ASP A 76 -12.43 5.83 -5.22
CA ASP A 76 -13.25 7.04 -5.03
C ASP A 76 -12.65 7.96 -3.93
N VAL A 77 -12.23 7.39 -2.80
CA VAL A 77 -11.56 8.13 -1.72
C VAL A 77 -10.23 8.71 -2.20
N PHE A 78 -9.45 7.94 -2.95
CA PHE A 78 -8.17 8.40 -3.51
C PHE A 78 -8.37 9.56 -4.49
N GLN A 79 -9.37 9.50 -5.37
CA GLN A 79 -9.72 10.60 -6.27
C GLN A 79 -10.17 11.84 -5.51
N TYR A 80 -10.94 11.69 -4.44
CA TYR A 80 -11.32 12.80 -3.57
C TYR A 80 -10.11 13.50 -2.94
N ILE A 81 -9.13 12.72 -2.45
CA ILE A 81 -7.87 13.27 -1.92
C ILE A 81 -7.10 14.04 -3.01
N LYS A 82 -7.05 13.52 -4.25
CA LYS A 82 -6.43 14.21 -5.37
C LYS A 82 -7.11 15.55 -5.65
N GLN A 83 -8.43 15.60 -5.65
CA GLN A 83 -9.18 16.85 -5.84
C GLN A 83 -8.86 17.88 -4.76
N ILE A 84 -8.78 17.45 -3.47
CA ILE A 84 -8.35 18.32 -2.38
C ILE A 84 -6.92 18.83 -2.62
N ALA A 85 -6.03 17.97 -3.06
CA ALA A 85 -4.65 18.34 -3.35
C ALA A 85 -4.56 19.38 -4.51
N GLU A 86 -5.43 19.27 -5.50
CA GLU A 86 -5.54 20.24 -6.60
C GLU A 86 -6.03 21.61 -6.12
N LEU A 87 -6.92 21.63 -5.14
CA LEU A 87 -7.40 22.87 -4.50
C LEU A 87 -6.33 23.50 -3.59
N SER A 88 -5.35 22.72 -3.15
CA SER A 88 -4.24 23.18 -2.32
C SER A 88 -3.38 24.20 -3.09
N ASN A 89 -3.01 25.29 -2.40
CA ASN A 89 -2.11 26.30 -2.93
C ASN A 89 -0.63 26.06 -2.63
N ILE A 90 -0.28 24.86 -2.17
CA ILE A 90 1.12 24.51 -1.88
C ILE A 90 1.87 24.42 -3.22
N ARG A 91 2.82 25.34 -3.41
CA ARG A 91 3.64 25.44 -4.63
C ARG A 91 5.12 25.31 -4.28
N ASN A 92 5.89 24.84 -5.24
CA ASN A 92 7.33 24.96 -5.21
C ASN A 92 7.70 26.45 -5.34
N GLU A 93 8.52 26.98 -4.45
CA GLU A 93 8.92 28.40 -4.45
C GLU A 93 9.74 28.77 -5.69
N GLU A 94 10.53 27.83 -6.23
CA GLU A 94 11.40 28.08 -7.39
C GLU A 94 10.66 27.94 -8.73
N THR A 95 9.78 26.94 -8.86
CA THR A 95 9.13 26.61 -10.14
C THR A 95 7.69 27.10 -10.25
N GLY A 96 7.09 27.54 -9.13
CA GLY A 96 5.68 27.94 -9.05
C GLY A 96 4.67 26.79 -9.24
N GLU A 97 5.15 25.56 -9.44
CA GLU A 97 4.31 24.40 -9.72
C GLU A 97 3.65 23.86 -8.44
N LYS A 98 2.41 23.38 -8.59
CA LYS A 98 1.71 22.70 -7.50
C LYS A 98 2.40 21.37 -7.19
N LEU A 99 2.84 21.18 -5.94
CA LEU A 99 3.60 20.01 -5.51
C LEU A 99 2.72 18.78 -5.31
N SER A 100 1.55 18.96 -4.70
CA SER A 100 0.72 17.82 -4.26
C SER A 100 0.09 17.04 -5.41
N PRO A 101 -0.55 17.65 -6.43
CA PRO A 101 -1.18 16.90 -7.51
C PRO A 101 -0.21 16.00 -8.28
N LYS A 102 0.97 16.52 -8.63
CA LYS A 102 2.01 15.76 -9.35
C LYS A 102 2.51 14.52 -8.59
N ARG A 103 2.50 14.56 -7.25
CA ARG A 103 2.87 13.39 -6.43
C ARG A 103 1.80 12.32 -6.49
N PHE A 104 0.52 12.70 -6.37
CA PHE A 104 -0.59 11.76 -6.47
C PHE A 104 -0.70 11.11 -7.87
N ASP A 105 -0.42 11.85 -8.94
CA ASP A 105 -0.46 11.32 -10.30
C ASP A 105 0.56 10.20 -10.57
N LYS A 106 1.65 10.19 -9.81
CA LYS A 106 2.66 9.13 -9.89
C LYS A 106 2.26 7.84 -9.17
N ILE A 107 1.24 7.89 -8.31
CA ILE A 107 0.77 6.73 -7.56
C ILE A 107 -0.21 5.95 -8.42
N THR A 108 0.26 4.87 -9.03
CA THR A 108 -0.54 3.97 -9.87
C THR A 108 -0.87 2.65 -9.17
N TYR A 109 -0.12 2.31 -8.12
CA TYR A 109 -0.27 1.10 -7.35
C TYR A 109 -0.16 1.41 -5.85
N VAL A 110 -1.07 0.85 -5.06
CA VAL A 110 -1.07 0.94 -3.60
C VAL A 110 -1.32 -0.46 -3.05
N GLY A 111 -0.29 -1.11 -2.54
CA GLY A 111 -0.40 -2.44 -1.95
C GLY A 111 -1.23 -2.43 -0.65
N ASN A 112 -1.94 -3.51 -0.37
CA ASN A 112 -2.85 -3.61 0.77
C ASN A 112 -2.16 -3.47 2.15
N GLU A 113 -0.85 -3.72 2.20
CA GLU A 113 -0.08 -3.67 3.45
C GLU A 113 0.38 -2.27 3.85
N VAL A 114 0.35 -1.30 2.93
CA VAL A 114 0.84 0.06 3.21
C VAL A 114 -0.19 0.90 3.96
N ALA A 115 0.28 1.90 4.70
CA ALA A 115 -0.58 2.78 5.50
C ALA A 115 -1.63 3.52 4.65
N LEU A 116 -1.29 3.92 3.43
CA LEU A 116 -2.22 4.57 2.51
C LEU A 116 -3.41 3.66 2.17
N ALA A 117 -3.17 2.38 1.86
CA ALA A 117 -4.25 1.43 1.59
C ALA A 117 -5.22 1.31 2.76
N LYS A 118 -4.68 1.21 3.98
CA LYS A 118 -5.48 1.12 5.21
C LYS A 118 -6.26 2.40 5.51
N TYR A 119 -5.74 3.54 5.11
CA TYR A 119 -6.45 4.82 5.17
C TYR A 119 -7.60 4.88 4.14
N LEU A 120 -7.35 4.43 2.91
CA LEU A 120 -8.34 4.40 1.84
C LEU A 120 -9.44 3.36 2.09
N ASN A 121 -9.06 2.22 2.68
CA ASN A 121 -9.96 1.12 3.01
C ASN A 121 -9.72 0.64 4.45
N PRO A 122 -10.47 1.17 5.44
CA PRO A 122 -10.34 0.76 6.84
C PRO A 122 -10.61 -0.74 7.09
N SER A 123 -11.27 -1.46 6.18
CA SER A 123 -11.46 -2.92 6.33
C SER A 123 -10.14 -3.70 6.22
N LEU A 124 -9.08 -3.10 5.66
CA LEU A 124 -7.73 -3.66 5.63
C LEU A 124 -6.99 -3.50 6.96
N LEU A 125 -7.56 -2.76 7.93
CA LEU A 125 -6.98 -2.64 9.25
C LEU A 125 -7.15 -3.97 9.99
N ASN A 126 -6.04 -4.55 10.42
CA ASN A 126 -6.09 -5.64 11.36
C ASN A 126 -6.35 -5.06 12.76
N THR A 127 -7.52 -5.34 13.34
CA THR A 127 -7.92 -4.89 14.67
C THR A 127 -7.23 -5.65 15.81
N GLY A 128 -6.48 -6.70 15.50
CA GLY A 128 -5.64 -7.39 16.46
C GLY A 128 -4.49 -6.50 16.92
N LYS A 129 -4.31 -6.34 18.22
CA LYS A 129 -3.12 -5.69 18.78
C LYS A 129 -1.89 -6.42 18.26
N ARG A 130 -0.87 -5.70 17.84
CA ARG A 130 0.44 -6.30 17.54
C ARG A 130 0.96 -6.93 18.83
N GLY A 131 0.89 -8.25 18.92
CA GLY A 131 1.31 -8.99 20.10
C GLY A 131 2.82 -8.92 20.29
N GLY A 132 3.23 -8.64 21.52
CA GLY A 132 4.60 -8.64 22.02
C GLY A 132 4.63 -7.81 23.30
N GLU A 133 5.22 -8.33 24.37
CA GLU A 133 5.55 -7.50 25.53
C GLU A 133 6.59 -6.47 25.09
N TYR A 134 6.14 -5.24 24.98
CA TYR A 134 6.96 -4.13 24.58
C TYR A 134 6.95 -3.09 25.70
N VAL A 135 8.14 -2.79 26.21
CA VAL A 135 8.35 -1.75 27.23
C VAL A 135 8.80 -0.48 26.49
N PRO A 136 7.93 0.54 26.40
CA PRO A 136 8.29 1.75 25.69
C PRO A 136 9.37 2.56 26.44
N ILE A 137 10.29 3.16 25.69
CA ILE A 137 11.29 4.10 26.20
C ILE A 137 10.85 5.53 25.93
N PHE A 138 11.26 6.46 26.81
CA PHE A 138 10.89 7.88 26.71
C PHE A 138 12.10 8.77 26.91
N PRO A 139 13.07 8.79 25.98
CA PRO A 139 14.31 9.56 26.13
C PRO A 139 14.05 11.07 26.20
N PHE A 140 12.91 11.53 25.70
CA PHE A 140 12.52 12.93 25.73
C PHE A 140 11.53 13.27 26.86
N GLY A 141 11.31 12.34 27.81
CA GLY A 141 10.28 12.46 28.84
C GLY A 141 8.86 12.31 28.28
N CYS A 142 7.88 12.16 29.15
CA CYS A 142 6.48 12.10 28.78
C CYS A 142 5.56 12.39 29.96
N ASN A 143 4.33 12.81 29.66
CA ASN A 143 3.20 12.78 30.58
C ASN A 143 2.27 11.59 30.25
N ASN A 144 1.24 11.36 31.05
CA ASN A 144 0.32 10.24 30.88
C ASN A 144 -0.36 10.22 29.49
N SER A 145 -0.75 11.38 28.97
CA SER A 145 -1.37 11.48 27.64
C SER A 145 -0.38 11.12 26.53
N GLN A 146 0.84 11.58 26.63
CA GLN A 146 1.93 11.26 25.71
C GLN A 146 2.33 9.79 25.79
N TYR A 147 2.39 9.23 27.01
CA TYR A 147 2.61 7.78 27.20
C TYR A 147 1.57 6.95 26.44
N ASN A 148 0.28 7.27 26.63
CA ASN A 148 -0.80 6.56 25.95
C ASN A 148 -0.72 6.74 24.43
N ALA A 149 -0.36 7.92 23.94
CA ALA A 149 -0.20 8.19 22.51
C ALA A 149 0.94 7.35 21.89
N VAL A 150 2.11 7.27 22.56
CA VAL A 150 3.22 6.41 22.13
C VAL A 150 2.80 4.95 22.14
N LYS A 151 2.19 4.47 23.22
CA LYS A 151 1.71 3.09 23.32
C LYS A 151 0.74 2.76 22.19
N ASN A 152 -0.27 3.62 21.96
CA ASN A 152 -1.24 3.42 20.87
C ASN A 152 -0.57 3.41 19.49
N ALA A 153 0.43 4.28 19.25
CA ALA A 153 1.16 4.30 17.99
C ALA A 153 1.97 3.02 17.75
N MET A 154 2.50 2.41 18.81
CA MET A 154 3.28 1.17 18.71
C MET A 154 2.39 -0.08 18.59
N GLU A 155 1.21 -0.08 19.20
CA GLU A 155 0.28 -1.21 19.20
C GLU A 155 -0.64 -1.27 17.97
N ASN A 156 -0.85 -0.15 17.29
CA ASN A 156 -1.78 -0.04 16.17
C ASN A 156 -1.08 0.23 14.83
N GLN A 157 -1.73 -0.14 13.75
CA GLN A 157 -1.23 0.09 12.39
C GLN A 157 -1.35 1.55 11.97
N ILE A 158 -2.35 2.25 12.47
CA ILE A 158 -2.58 3.69 12.28
C ILE A 158 -2.98 4.27 13.62
N SER A 159 -2.38 5.39 14.00
CA SER A 159 -2.80 6.18 15.15
C SER A 159 -2.85 7.66 14.79
N VAL A 160 -3.82 8.37 15.40
CA VAL A 160 -4.01 9.81 15.21
C VAL A 160 -3.66 10.50 16.52
N ILE A 161 -2.67 11.43 16.46
CA ILE A 161 -2.25 12.21 17.61
C ILE A 161 -2.73 13.65 17.42
N GLN A 162 -3.75 14.01 18.18
CA GLN A 162 -4.34 15.35 18.16
C GLN A 162 -3.99 16.12 19.43
N GLY A 163 -3.73 17.42 19.28
CA GLY A 163 -3.49 18.31 20.41
C GLY A 163 -3.24 19.74 19.94
N PRO A 164 -3.59 20.76 20.74
CA PRO A 164 -3.30 22.15 20.44
C PRO A 164 -1.79 22.43 20.39
N PRO A 165 -1.36 23.60 19.91
CA PRO A 165 0.04 24.03 20.00
C PRO A 165 0.54 23.97 21.45
N GLY A 166 1.81 23.58 21.64
CA GLY A 166 2.44 23.52 22.97
C GLY A 166 2.17 22.27 23.81
N THR A 167 1.35 21.32 23.34
CA THR A 167 1.04 20.07 24.08
C THR A 167 2.10 18.98 23.97
N GLY A 168 3.26 19.26 23.37
CA GLY A 168 4.36 18.30 23.25
C GLY A 168 4.16 17.24 22.15
N LYS A 169 3.41 17.55 21.09
CA LYS A 169 3.26 16.61 19.93
C LYS A 169 4.60 16.19 19.35
N THR A 170 5.51 17.15 19.13
CA THR A 170 6.86 16.86 18.62
C THR A 170 7.61 15.91 19.55
N GLN A 171 7.54 16.14 20.87
CA GLN A 171 8.16 15.27 21.88
C GLN A 171 7.56 13.85 21.82
N THR A 172 6.26 13.74 21.65
CA THR A 172 5.58 12.44 21.47
C THR A 172 6.08 11.73 20.22
N ILE A 173 6.18 12.44 19.08
CA ILE A 173 6.70 11.89 17.82
C ILE A 173 8.15 11.42 17.98
N LEU A 174 9.02 12.22 18.63
CA LEU A 174 10.40 11.83 18.89
C LEU A 174 10.50 10.57 19.76
N ASN A 175 9.64 10.42 20.76
CA ASN A 175 9.55 9.19 21.54
C ASN A 175 9.08 8.01 20.70
N ILE A 176 8.11 8.18 19.79
CA ILE A 176 7.69 7.13 18.86
C ILE A 176 8.86 6.70 17.96
N ILE A 177 9.58 7.65 17.37
CA ILE A 177 10.75 7.39 16.53
C ILE A 177 11.81 6.59 17.31
N ALA A 178 12.13 7.00 18.55
CA ALA A 178 13.09 6.30 19.40
C ALA A 178 12.69 4.83 19.64
N ASN A 179 11.39 4.58 19.87
CA ASN A 179 10.88 3.23 20.05
C ASN A 179 10.92 2.40 18.77
N ILE A 180 10.63 2.98 17.62
CA ILE A 180 10.72 2.31 16.31
C ILE A 180 12.17 1.90 16.02
N LEU A 181 13.13 2.80 16.26
CA LEU A 181 14.57 2.53 16.09
C LEU A 181 15.07 1.42 17.02
N MET A 182 14.59 1.39 18.29
CA MET A 182 14.91 0.31 19.22
C MET A 182 14.43 -1.08 18.76
N LEU A 183 13.40 -1.12 17.92
CA LEU A 183 12.89 -2.35 17.31
C LEU A 183 13.56 -2.69 15.97
N ASP A 184 14.67 -2.01 15.64
CA ASP A 184 15.40 -2.16 14.37
C ASP A 184 14.51 -1.98 13.12
N LYS A 185 13.59 -1.02 13.21
CA LYS A 185 12.67 -0.67 12.12
C LYS A 185 13.03 0.68 11.53
N THR A 186 12.77 0.80 10.23
CA THR A 186 12.97 2.06 9.49
C THR A 186 11.86 3.07 9.78
N VAL A 187 12.24 4.34 9.91
CA VAL A 187 11.33 5.50 9.98
C VAL A 187 11.47 6.26 8.66
N GLN A 188 10.36 6.51 7.99
CA GLN A 188 10.28 7.28 6.76
C GLN A 188 9.48 8.55 6.96
#